data_10c624a193255438b6a765a72c1100b3
#
_entry.id   10c624a193255438b6a765a72c1100b3
#
_cell.length_a   1.000
_cell.length_b   1.000
_cell.length_c   1.000
_cell.angle_alpha   90.00
_cell.angle_beta   90.00
_cell.angle_gamma   90.00
#
_symmetry.space_group_name_H-M   'P 1'
#
loop_
_entity.id
_entity.type
_entity.pdbx_description
1 polymer ?
#
loop_
_entity_poly.entity_id
_entity_poly.type
_entity_poly.pdbx_seq_one_letter_code
_entity_poly.pdbx_strand_id
1 'polypeptide(L)'
;MKAKWSIIPDLNNIEEFMTLASEFGAAFEYNDFFEPAVYEDASEMERRIDAYLSLDRDRSEDTLHGVFYDIAVISRDTVIREHSRRLVRQSMSIANRLGCRGVVFHTGLLAGLNTEGYIGGWISGMCGFLRELAGEYRNLNIYMENTFESYPDIFKAFMDKMGGIDNVGLCLDYAHAALTTTSEEIWFTSLAPYIRHMHLNDNDLISDLHLAAGDGNIDYVKFKDLTEKYDTEGRILLEVNGIDKARRSLEYMASL
;
A
#
# COMPACT_ATOMS: atom_id res chain seq x y z
N MET A 1 -10.61 17.33 7.42
CA MET A 1 -9.93 17.33 6.09
C MET A 1 -10.79 16.58 5.10
N LYS A 2 -10.91 17.00 3.84
CA LYS A 2 -11.64 16.20 2.85
C LYS A 2 -10.76 15.01 2.49
N ALA A 3 -11.20 13.79 2.79
CA ALA A 3 -10.45 12.57 2.49
C ALA A 3 -10.12 12.51 0.98
N LYS A 4 -8.90 12.08 0.65
CA LYS A 4 -8.42 11.90 -0.71
C LYS A 4 -8.45 10.41 -1.03
N TRP A 5 -9.45 9.96 -1.76
CA TRP A 5 -9.67 8.55 -2.04
C TRP A 5 -8.82 8.03 -3.19
N SER A 6 -8.47 6.76 -3.13
CA SER A 6 -7.98 5.95 -4.25
C SER A 6 -8.82 4.69 -4.40
N ILE A 7 -8.87 4.13 -5.61
CA ILE A 7 -9.57 2.89 -5.96
C ILE A 7 -8.68 2.03 -6.84
N ILE A 8 -8.90 0.71 -6.82
CA ILE A 8 -8.19 -0.24 -7.68
C ILE A 8 -8.90 -0.31 -9.03
N PRO A 9 -8.28 0.15 -10.13
CA PRO A 9 -8.87 0.05 -11.45
C PRO A 9 -8.82 -1.38 -12.00
N ASP A 10 -9.70 -1.70 -12.95
CA ASP A 10 -9.67 -2.93 -13.74
C ASP A 10 -9.73 -2.58 -15.23
N LEU A 11 -8.73 -3.02 -15.99
CA LEU A 11 -8.62 -2.75 -17.43
C LEU A 11 -9.79 -3.32 -18.24
N ASN A 12 -10.48 -4.36 -17.74
CA ASN A 12 -11.61 -4.95 -18.44
C ASN A 12 -12.86 -4.06 -18.48
N ASN A 13 -12.98 -3.14 -17.51
CA ASN A 13 -14.08 -2.18 -17.41
C ASN A 13 -13.59 -0.78 -17.02
N ILE A 14 -12.45 -0.38 -17.57
CA ILE A 14 -11.74 0.84 -17.21
C ILE A 14 -12.56 2.12 -17.34
N GLU A 15 -13.48 2.22 -18.31
CA GLU A 15 -14.35 3.38 -18.52
C GLU A 15 -15.28 3.63 -17.32
N GLU A 16 -15.75 2.56 -16.66
CA GLU A 16 -16.57 2.67 -15.46
C GLU A 16 -15.73 3.19 -14.28
N PHE A 17 -14.48 2.71 -14.14
CA PHE A 17 -13.56 3.20 -13.13
C PHE A 17 -13.13 4.65 -13.37
N MET A 18 -12.92 5.04 -14.63
CA MET A 18 -12.64 6.44 -15.00
C MET A 18 -13.80 7.37 -14.61
N THR A 19 -15.02 6.92 -14.88
CA THR A 19 -16.24 7.66 -14.50
C THR A 19 -16.35 7.78 -12.98
N LEU A 20 -16.18 6.68 -12.25
CA LEU A 20 -16.24 6.65 -10.80
C LEU A 20 -15.15 7.53 -10.16
N ALA A 21 -13.92 7.44 -10.68
CA ALA A 21 -12.80 8.26 -10.22
C ALA A 21 -13.08 9.76 -10.42
N SER A 22 -13.65 10.14 -11.56
CA SER A 22 -14.04 11.52 -11.84
C SER A 22 -15.15 12.02 -10.91
N GLU A 23 -16.16 11.18 -10.64
CA GLU A 23 -17.30 11.50 -9.77
C GLU A 23 -16.86 11.83 -8.33
N PHE A 24 -15.93 11.04 -7.78
CA PHE A 24 -15.48 11.17 -6.40
C PHE A 24 -14.12 11.90 -6.24
N GLY A 25 -13.46 12.29 -7.33
CA GLY A 25 -12.12 12.86 -7.30
C GLY A 25 -11.07 11.86 -6.80
N ALA A 26 -11.27 10.57 -7.13
CA ALA A 26 -10.40 9.50 -6.70
C ALA A 26 -9.20 9.32 -7.64
N ALA A 27 -8.05 8.96 -7.05
CA ALA A 27 -6.88 8.47 -7.77
C ALA A 27 -6.99 6.95 -8.01
N PHE A 28 -6.04 6.40 -8.76
CA PHE A 28 -5.91 4.95 -8.91
C PHE A 28 -4.74 4.42 -8.08
N GLU A 29 -4.90 3.21 -7.59
CA GLU A 29 -3.79 2.36 -7.20
C GLU A 29 -3.78 1.12 -8.08
N TYR A 30 -2.68 0.96 -8.86
CA TYR A 30 -2.57 -0.10 -9.85
C TYR A 30 -2.14 -1.40 -9.19
N ASN A 31 -3.03 -2.40 -9.19
CA ASN A 31 -2.80 -3.74 -8.62
C ASN A 31 -2.58 -4.83 -9.70
N ASP A 32 -2.29 -4.43 -10.93
CA ASP A 32 -2.23 -5.34 -12.08
C ASP A 32 -0.84 -5.97 -12.31
N PHE A 33 0.20 -5.55 -11.57
CA PHE A 33 1.59 -5.84 -11.91
C PHE A 33 2.31 -6.77 -10.93
N PHE A 34 1.65 -7.24 -9.88
CA PHE A 34 2.26 -8.11 -8.88
C PHE A 34 2.15 -9.61 -9.20
N GLU A 35 1.29 -10.00 -10.13
CA GLU A 35 1.07 -11.40 -10.50
C GLU A 35 2.24 -11.95 -11.34
N PRO A 36 2.74 -13.18 -11.06
CA PRO A 36 3.81 -13.81 -11.83
C PRO A 36 3.50 -13.87 -13.33
N ALA A 37 2.28 -14.17 -13.70
CA ALA A 37 1.85 -14.21 -15.10
C ALA A 37 2.02 -12.88 -15.84
N VAL A 38 2.12 -11.77 -15.10
CA VAL A 38 2.33 -10.43 -15.66
C VAL A 38 3.80 -10.03 -15.61
N TYR A 39 4.44 -10.12 -14.44
CA TYR A 39 5.82 -9.62 -14.33
C TYR A 39 6.86 -10.53 -15.02
N GLU A 40 6.53 -11.78 -15.34
CA GLU A 40 7.36 -12.70 -16.12
C GLU A 40 7.11 -12.59 -17.64
N ASP A 41 5.97 -12.02 -18.07
CA ASP A 41 5.64 -11.77 -19.47
C ASP A 41 5.85 -10.28 -19.82
N ALA A 42 6.99 -9.98 -20.45
CA ALA A 42 7.31 -8.62 -20.83
C ALA A 42 6.30 -8.01 -21.81
N SER A 43 5.64 -8.80 -22.67
CA SER A 43 4.66 -8.31 -23.64
C SER A 43 3.34 -7.95 -22.96
N GLU A 44 2.89 -8.76 -22.01
CA GLU A 44 1.69 -8.48 -21.22
C GLU A 44 1.91 -7.27 -20.30
N MET A 45 3.07 -7.17 -19.67
CA MET A 45 3.44 -6.02 -18.86
C MET A 45 3.41 -4.71 -19.67
N GLU A 46 4.05 -4.69 -20.86
CA GLU A 46 4.03 -3.52 -21.76
C GLU A 46 2.61 -3.19 -22.21
N ARG A 47 1.80 -4.18 -22.58
CA ARG A 47 0.41 -3.99 -22.97
C ARG A 47 -0.40 -3.28 -21.88
N ARG A 48 -0.23 -3.65 -20.61
CA ARG A 48 -0.93 -3.02 -19.48
C ARG A 48 -0.43 -1.60 -19.24
N ILE A 49 0.87 -1.38 -19.28
CA ILE A 49 1.44 -0.04 -19.14
C ILE A 49 0.90 0.88 -20.24
N ASP A 50 0.93 0.45 -21.48
CA ASP A 50 0.43 1.24 -22.62
C ASP A 50 -1.08 1.51 -22.49
N ALA A 51 -1.86 0.54 -22.03
CA ALA A 51 -3.28 0.72 -21.78
C ALA A 51 -3.54 1.82 -20.75
N TYR A 52 -2.85 1.82 -19.61
CA TYR A 52 -2.99 2.87 -18.62
C TYR A 52 -2.44 4.22 -19.08
N LEU A 53 -1.35 4.25 -19.84
CA LEU A 53 -0.80 5.49 -20.40
C LEU A 53 -1.72 6.13 -21.45
N SER A 54 -2.53 5.35 -22.14
CA SER A 54 -3.49 5.84 -23.14
C SER A 54 -4.69 6.55 -22.52
N LEU A 55 -4.94 6.43 -21.22
CA LEU A 55 -6.06 7.07 -20.54
C LEU A 55 -5.79 8.58 -20.38
N ASP A 56 -6.78 9.39 -20.74
CA ASP A 56 -6.72 10.86 -20.57
C ASP A 56 -7.07 11.23 -19.12
N ARG A 57 -6.05 11.14 -18.23
CA ARG A 57 -6.18 11.50 -16.82
C ARG A 57 -4.86 11.93 -16.20
N ASP A 58 -4.93 12.75 -15.16
CA ASP A 58 -3.80 13.04 -14.29
C ASP A 58 -3.48 11.83 -13.40
N ARG A 59 -2.23 11.39 -13.43
CA ARG A 59 -1.70 10.24 -12.65
C ARG A 59 -0.76 10.67 -11.52
N SER A 60 -0.55 11.96 -11.34
CA SER A 60 0.41 12.50 -10.37
C SER A 60 0.10 12.12 -8.92
N GLU A 61 -1.14 11.72 -8.64
CA GLU A 61 -1.59 11.25 -7.33
C GLU A 61 -1.83 9.73 -7.27
N ASP A 62 -1.64 9.01 -8.39
CA ASP A 62 -1.80 7.57 -8.44
C ASP A 62 -0.64 6.86 -7.71
N THR A 63 -0.92 5.66 -7.24
CA THR A 63 0.04 4.76 -6.64
C THR A 63 0.05 3.41 -7.37
N LEU A 64 1.04 2.59 -7.06
CA LEU A 64 1.12 1.22 -7.54
C LEU A 64 1.31 0.30 -6.34
N HIS A 65 0.57 -0.78 -6.25
CA HIS A 65 0.88 -1.87 -5.34
C HIS A 65 2.00 -2.71 -5.96
N GLY A 66 3.14 -2.76 -5.30
CA GLY A 66 4.31 -3.51 -5.76
C GLY A 66 4.13 -5.01 -5.59
N VAL A 67 5.11 -5.76 -6.06
CA VAL A 67 5.15 -7.21 -5.87
C VAL A 67 5.22 -7.57 -4.38
N PHE A 68 4.47 -8.58 -3.96
CA PHE A 68 4.46 -9.03 -2.57
C PHE A 68 4.48 -10.56 -2.42
N TYR A 69 3.98 -11.34 -3.38
CA TYR A 69 4.02 -12.80 -3.32
C TYR A 69 5.47 -13.30 -3.38
N ASP A 70 5.87 -14.09 -2.37
CA ASP A 70 7.19 -14.75 -2.28
C ASP A 70 8.39 -13.78 -2.33
N ILE A 71 8.20 -12.53 -1.93
CA ILE A 71 9.24 -11.49 -1.93
C ILE A 71 10.01 -11.48 -0.61
N ALA A 72 11.34 -11.71 -0.70
CA ALA A 72 12.23 -11.76 0.44
C ALA A 72 13.54 -10.99 0.17
N VAL A 73 13.46 -9.66 0.10
CA VAL A 73 14.57 -8.74 -0.26
C VAL A 73 15.77 -8.80 0.71
N ILE A 74 15.58 -9.38 1.88
CA ILE A 74 16.63 -9.58 2.91
C ILE A 74 16.99 -11.06 3.12
N SER A 75 16.53 -11.96 2.22
CA SER A 75 16.86 -13.38 2.32
C SER A 75 18.37 -13.62 2.46
N ARG A 76 18.73 -14.60 3.29
CA ARG A 76 20.12 -15.10 3.38
C ARG A 76 20.55 -15.84 2.12
N ASP A 77 19.61 -16.48 1.43
CA ASP A 77 19.83 -17.06 0.11
C ASP A 77 20.00 -15.94 -0.92
N THR A 78 21.15 -15.93 -1.59
CA THR A 78 21.50 -14.88 -2.55
C THR A 78 20.59 -14.90 -3.77
N VAL A 79 20.19 -16.08 -4.24
CA VAL A 79 19.33 -16.20 -5.44
C VAL A 79 17.96 -15.61 -5.16
N ILE A 80 17.35 -16.00 -4.03
CA ILE A 80 16.04 -15.47 -3.59
C ILE A 80 16.13 -13.95 -3.38
N ARG A 81 17.17 -13.49 -2.70
CA ARG A 81 17.35 -12.06 -2.41
C ARG A 81 17.48 -11.23 -3.69
N GLU A 82 18.34 -11.61 -4.60
CA GLU A 82 18.59 -10.86 -5.85
C GLU A 82 17.35 -10.90 -6.76
N HIS A 83 16.66 -12.03 -6.83
CA HIS A 83 15.40 -12.13 -7.56
C HIS A 83 14.35 -11.18 -6.99
N SER A 84 14.13 -11.21 -5.67
CA SER A 84 13.16 -10.32 -4.99
C SER A 84 13.50 -8.83 -5.20
N ARG A 85 14.77 -8.46 -5.04
CA ARG A 85 15.23 -7.08 -5.26
C ARG A 85 15.04 -6.61 -6.70
N ARG A 86 15.24 -7.51 -7.67
CA ARG A 86 14.98 -7.23 -9.09
C ARG A 86 13.48 -6.94 -9.33
N LEU A 87 12.59 -7.75 -8.76
CA LEU A 87 11.14 -7.56 -8.91
C LEU A 87 10.66 -6.27 -8.24
N VAL A 88 11.17 -5.94 -7.05
CA VAL A 88 10.88 -4.65 -6.39
C VAL A 88 11.33 -3.47 -7.25
N ARG A 89 12.54 -3.51 -7.84
CA ARG A 89 12.98 -2.46 -8.78
C ARG A 89 12.13 -2.40 -10.04
N GLN A 90 11.63 -3.55 -10.51
CA GLN A 90 10.68 -3.59 -11.65
C GLN A 90 9.39 -2.85 -11.30
N SER A 91 8.80 -3.07 -10.12
CA SER A 91 7.62 -2.32 -9.65
C SER A 91 7.87 -0.82 -9.59
N MET A 92 9.02 -0.39 -9.06
CA MET A 92 9.42 1.02 -9.06
C MET A 92 9.57 1.59 -10.47
N SER A 93 10.14 0.83 -11.40
CA SER A 93 10.29 1.23 -12.80
C SER A 93 8.93 1.41 -13.50
N ILE A 94 7.99 0.49 -13.26
CA ILE A 94 6.61 0.58 -13.78
C ILE A 94 5.92 1.82 -13.24
N ALA A 95 5.95 2.04 -11.93
CA ALA A 95 5.36 3.20 -11.29
C ALA A 95 5.93 4.53 -11.82
N ASN A 96 7.25 4.58 -12.03
CA ASN A 96 7.91 5.74 -12.61
C ASN A 96 7.46 6.01 -14.06
N ARG A 97 7.29 4.96 -14.86
CA ARG A 97 6.78 5.07 -16.25
C ARG A 97 5.33 5.53 -16.30
N LEU A 98 4.50 5.03 -15.38
CA LEU A 98 3.10 5.45 -15.26
C LEU A 98 2.94 6.87 -14.71
N GLY A 99 4.00 7.47 -14.15
CA GLY A 99 3.95 8.80 -13.53
C GLY A 99 3.28 8.77 -12.14
N CYS A 100 3.33 7.64 -11.44
CA CYS A 100 2.77 7.49 -10.10
C CYS A 100 3.50 8.35 -9.07
N ARG A 101 2.80 8.65 -7.97
CA ARG A 101 3.35 9.31 -6.80
C ARG A 101 4.24 8.39 -5.95
N GLY A 102 3.92 7.09 -5.92
CA GLY A 102 4.64 6.13 -5.08
C GLY A 102 4.22 4.69 -5.27
N VAL A 103 4.88 3.81 -4.52
CA VAL A 103 4.66 2.36 -4.56
C VAL A 103 4.50 1.83 -3.15
N VAL A 104 3.49 0.98 -2.94
CA VAL A 104 3.26 0.26 -1.68
C VAL A 104 3.94 -1.09 -1.74
N PHE A 105 4.61 -1.49 -0.65
CA PHE A 105 5.24 -2.80 -0.50
C PHE A 105 4.95 -3.38 0.88
N HIS A 106 4.71 -4.66 0.94
CA HIS A 106 4.62 -5.40 2.19
C HIS A 106 5.98 -5.55 2.87
N THR A 107 5.99 -5.77 4.18
CA THR A 107 7.22 -5.96 4.95
C THR A 107 7.97 -7.24 4.58
N GLY A 108 7.27 -8.28 4.15
CA GLY A 108 7.82 -9.62 3.98
C GLY A 108 8.30 -10.26 5.29
N LEU A 109 7.86 -9.77 6.44
CA LEU A 109 8.11 -10.39 7.74
C LEU A 109 7.33 -11.70 7.87
N LEU A 110 7.97 -12.70 8.46
CA LEU A 110 7.29 -13.96 8.77
C LEU A 110 6.41 -13.78 10.00
N ALA A 111 5.12 -13.98 9.83
CA ALA A 111 4.15 -13.88 10.92
C ALA A 111 4.56 -14.74 12.12
N GLY A 112 4.50 -14.16 13.32
CA GLY A 112 4.84 -14.83 14.57
C GLY A 112 6.33 -15.01 14.87
N LEU A 113 7.24 -14.66 13.94
CA LEU A 113 8.68 -14.69 14.20
C LEU A 113 9.15 -13.32 14.73
N ASN A 114 9.17 -13.17 16.04
CA ASN A 114 9.39 -11.90 16.74
C ASN A 114 10.64 -11.85 17.62
N THR A 115 11.64 -12.72 17.36
CA THR A 115 12.88 -12.68 18.14
C THR A 115 13.67 -11.39 17.82
N GLU A 116 14.33 -10.82 18.83
CA GLU A 116 15.12 -9.59 18.70
C GLU A 116 16.14 -9.67 17.55
N GLY A 117 16.83 -10.81 17.43
CA GLY A 117 17.82 -11.03 16.35
C GLY A 117 17.21 -11.04 14.96
N TYR A 118 15.99 -11.61 14.82
CA TYR A 118 15.28 -11.63 13.54
C TYR A 118 14.80 -10.22 13.17
N ILE A 119 14.10 -9.55 14.08
CA ILE A 119 13.57 -8.19 13.86
C ILE A 119 14.70 -7.18 13.60
N GLY A 120 15.76 -7.20 14.42
CA GLY A 120 16.92 -6.32 14.22
C GLY A 120 17.65 -6.57 12.90
N GLY A 121 17.73 -7.83 12.47
CA GLY A 121 18.26 -8.21 11.16
C GLY A 121 17.39 -7.70 10.02
N TRP A 122 16.06 -7.85 10.13
CA TRP A 122 15.10 -7.33 9.17
C TRP A 122 15.20 -5.81 9.06
N ILE A 123 15.11 -5.07 10.16
CA ILE A 123 15.22 -3.60 10.17
C ILE A 123 16.52 -3.16 9.49
N SER A 124 17.64 -3.79 9.83
CA SER A 124 18.95 -3.41 9.27
C SER A 124 19.04 -3.66 7.77
N GLY A 125 18.60 -4.82 7.33
CA GLY A 125 18.63 -5.22 5.91
C GLY A 125 17.65 -4.40 5.06
N MET A 126 16.43 -4.20 5.57
CA MET A 126 15.40 -3.42 4.89
C MET A 126 15.82 -1.95 4.75
N CYS A 127 16.28 -1.33 5.85
CA CYS A 127 16.80 0.05 5.79
C CYS A 127 17.96 0.20 4.79
N GLY A 128 18.87 -0.78 4.70
CA GLY A 128 19.94 -0.77 3.70
C GLY A 128 19.40 -0.77 2.28
N PHE A 129 18.51 -1.71 1.98
CA PHE A 129 17.93 -1.83 0.64
C PHE A 129 17.05 -0.63 0.26
N LEU A 130 16.20 -0.15 1.16
CA LEU A 130 15.32 0.98 0.85
C LEU A 130 16.08 2.31 0.70
N ARG A 131 17.23 2.51 1.36
CA ARG A 131 18.09 3.67 1.09
C ARG A 131 18.66 3.65 -0.32
N GLU A 132 19.08 2.49 -0.80
CA GLU A 132 19.51 2.33 -2.19
C GLU A 132 18.36 2.67 -3.15
N LEU A 133 17.20 2.04 -2.93
CA LEU A 133 16.02 2.20 -3.78
C LEU A 133 15.49 3.65 -3.79
N ALA A 134 15.40 4.30 -2.64
CA ALA A 134 15.01 5.70 -2.50
C ALA A 134 15.99 6.66 -3.20
N GLY A 135 17.28 6.33 -3.21
CA GLY A 135 18.30 7.08 -3.94
C GLY A 135 18.23 6.90 -5.46
N GLU A 136 17.83 5.70 -5.92
CA GLU A 136 17.61 5.39 -7.34
C GLU A 136 16.34 6.10 -7.88
N TYR A 137 15.26 6.19 -7.07
CA TYR A 137 13.94 6.71 -7.45
C TYR A 137 13.53 7.92 -6.62
N ARG A 138 14.27 9.02 -6.70
CA ARG A 138 14.08 10.21 -5.85
C ARG A 138 12.73 10.89 -5.98
N ASN A 139 12.04 10.70 -7.10
CA ASN A 139 10.74 11.30 -7.40
C ASN A 139 9.56 10.37 -7.07
N LEU A 140 9.82 9.16 -6.60
CA LEU A 140 8.80 8.22 -6.17
C LEU A 140 8.87 8.01 -4.67
N ASN A 141 7.71 7.96 -4.04
CA ASN A 141 7.62 7.54 -2.65
C ASN A 141 7.60 6.01 -2.54
N ILE A 142 8.09 5.50 -1.44
CA ILE A 142 8.05 4.10 -1.05
C ILE A 142 7.25 4.01 0.24
N TYR A 143 6.18 3.23 0.25
CA TYR A 143 5.32 3.06 1.41
C TYR A 143 5.41 1.61 1.89
N MET A 144 5.83 1.43 3.16
CA MET A 144 5.85 0.11 3.79
C MET A 144 4.54 -0.12 4.51
N GLU A 145 3.87 -1.21 4.17
CA GLU A 145 2.55 -1.56 4.66
C GLU A 145 2.60 -2.58 5.78
N ASN A 146 1.76 -2.40 6.82
CA ASN A 146 1.52 -3.41 7.83
C ASN A 146 0.57 -4.48 7.29
N THR A 147 0.95 -5.74 7.46
CA THR A 147 0.16 -6.90 7.03
C THR A 147 -0.25 -7.76 8.24
N PHE A 148 0.66 -8.60 8.73
CA PHE A 148 0.40 -9.55 9.81
C PHE A 148 1.17 -9.24 11.10
N GLU A 149 1.78 -8.08 11.19
CA GLU A 149 2.47 -7.62 12.39
C GLU A 149 1.46 -7.27 13.47
N SER A 150 1.66 -7.81 14.66
CA SER A 150 0.74 -7.61 15.78
C SER A 150 0.92 -6.27 16.50
N TYR A 151 2.03 -5.55 16.26
CA TYR A 151 2.39 -4.33 16.99
C TYR A 151 3.08 -3.30 16.08
N PRO A 152 2.85 -1.99 16.31
CA PRO A 152 3.48 -0.92 15.51
C PRO A 152 4.97 -0.68 15.82
N ASP A 153 5.52 -1.24 16.90
CA ASP A 153 6.87 -0.95 17.36
C ASP A 153 7.96 -1.27 16.32
N ILE A 154 7.75 -2.29 15.51
CA ILE A 154 8.67 -2.68 14.43
C ILE A 154 8.75 -1.56 13.38
N PHE A 155 7.60 -1.02 13.00
CA PHE A 155 7.51 0.08 12.02
C PHE A 155 8.11 1.36 12.58
N LYS A 156 7.84 1.65 13.86
CA LYS A 156 8.46 2.80 14.54
C LYS A 156 9.98 2.69 14.55
N ALA A 157 10.53 1.56 14.99
CA ALA A 157 11.96 1.31 15.03
C ALA A 157 12.60 1.35 13.64
N PHE A 158 11.89 0.83 12.62
CA PHE A 158 12.29 0.91 11.22
C PHE A 158 12.35 2.37 10.73
N MET A 159 11.30 3.17 10.95
CA MET A 159 11.27 4.56 10.52
C MET A 159 12.29 5.44 11.28
N ASP A 160 12.45 5.22 12.59
CA ASP A 160 13.48 5.89 13.37
C ASP A 160 14.90 5.62 12.80
N LYS A 161 15.15 4.38 12.36
CA LYS A 161 16.42 4.00 11.73
C LYS A 161 16.53 4.50 10.29
N MET A 162 15.42 4.62 9.54
CA MET A 162 15.43 5.23 8.21
C MET A 162 15.88 6.68 8.24
N GLY A 163 15.45 7.44 9.19
CA GLY A 163 15.79 8.83 9.53
C GLY A 163 16.26 9.74 8.39
N GLY A 164 15.49 10.78 8.06
CA GLY A 164 15.92 11.79 7.09
C GLY A 164 15.83 11.38 5.60
N ILE A 165 15.08 10.34 5.27
CA ILE A 165 14.78 9.96 3.89
C ILE A 165 13.34 10.32 3.59
N ASP A 166 13.13 11.43 2.90
CA ASP A 166 11.83 12.06 2.73
C ASP A 166 10.85 11.24 1.87
N ASN A 167 11.36 10.43 0.95
CA ASN A 167 10.54 9.61 0.05
C ASN A 167 10.32 8.17 0.54
N VAL A 168 10.50 7.91 1.83
CA VAL A 168 10.10 6.65 2.48
C VAL A 168 9.12 6.96 3.60
N GLY A 169 7.99 6.28 3.61
CA GLY A 169 6.95 6.41 4.62
C GLY A 169 6.24 5.09 4.87
N LEU A 170 5.14 5.16 5.62
CA LEU A 170 4.30 4.01 5.89
C LEU A 170 2.99 4.10 5.14
N CYS A 171 2.50 2.96 4.69
CA CYS A 171 1.11 2.71 4.40
C CYS A 171 0.49 2.04 5.64
N LEU A 172 -0.45 2.69 6.30
CA LEU A 172 -1.21 2.06 7.36
C LEU A 172 -2.45 1.40 6.74
N ASP A 173 -2.43 0.07 6.67
CA ASP A 173 -3.66 -0.68 6.45
C ASP A 173 -4.42 -0.78 7.79
N TYR A 174 -5.55 -0.07 7.83
CA TYR A 174 -6.39 0.01 9.02
C TYR A 174 -7.14 -1.30 9.26
N ALA A 175 -7.54 -2.00 8.20
CA ALA A 175 -8.23 -3.28 8.32
C ALA A 175 -7.31 -4.36 8.88
N HIS A 176 -6.04 -4.41 8.44
CA HIS A 176 -5.02 -5.29 9.03
C HIS A 176 -4.75 -4.93 10.50
N ALA A 177 -4.65 -3.65 10.83
CA ALA A 177 -4.49 -3.21 12.23
C ALA A 177 -5.66 -3.68 13.12
N ALA A 178 -6.89 -3.62 12.61
CA ALA A 178 -8.09 -4.05 13.32
C ALA A 178 -8.18 -5.57 13.53
N LEU A 179 -7.49 -6.37 12.72
CA LEU A 179 -7.37 -7.83 12.91
C LEU A 179 -6.39 -8.21 14.05
N THR A 180 -5.65 -7.25 14.58
CA THR A 180 -4.69 -7.51 15.66
C THR A 180 -5.34 -7.34 17.05
N THR A 181 -4.64 -7.79 18.09
CA THR A 181 -5.06 -7.53 19.50
C THR A 181 -4.66 -6.13 19.98
N THR A 182 -3.85 -5.41 19.20
CA THR A 182 -3.44 -4.04 19.49
C THR A 182 -4.50 -3.07 18.99
N SER A 183 -4.98 -2.18 19.87
CA SER A 183 -6.00 -1.21 19.44
C SER A 183 -5.48 -0.30 18.33
N GLU A 184 -6.36 0.09 17.41
CA GLU A 184 -6.02 0.94 16.27
C GLU A 184 -5.50 2.32 16.74
N GLU A 185 -5.93 2.79 17.89
CA GLU A 185 -5.41 4.04 18.49
C GLU A 185 -3.91 3.93 18.82
N ILE A 186 -3.42 2.76 19.24
CA ILE A 186 -1.99 2.54 19.48
C ILE A 186 -1.22 2.60 18.16
N TRP A 187 -1.77 2.03 17.07
CA TRP A 187 -1.18 2.14 15.74
C TRP A 187 -1.03 3.60 15.30
N PHE A 188 -2.10 4.40 15.42
CA PHE A 188 -2.04 5.83 15.10
C PHE A 188 -1.10 6.60 16.02
N THR A 189 -1.18 6.40 17.34
CA THR A 189 -0.29 7.11 18.30
C THR A 189 1.18 6.87 17.99
N SER A 190 1.53 5.64 17.60
CA SER A 190 2.91 5.25 17.34
C SER A 190 3.42 5.70 15.97
N LEU A 191 2.55 5.70 14.94
CA LEU A 191 2.97 5.78 13.55
C LEU A 191 2.50 7.04 12.81
N ALA A 192 1.60 7.85 13.37
CA ALA A 192 1.03 9.01 12.67
C ALA A 192 2.07 9.92 11.99
N PRO A 193 3.25 10.21 12.58
CA PRO A 193 4.25 11.06 11.92
C PRO A 193 4.85 10.46 10.65
N TYR A 194 4.68 9.15 10.43
CA TYR A 194 5.28 8.39 9.33
C TYR A 194 4.26 7.95 8.29
N ILE A 195 2.96 8.00 8.61
CA ILE A 195 1.88 7.62 7.69
C ILE A 195 1.83 8.61 6.53
N ARG A 196 1.95 8.09 5.30
CA ARG A 196 1.89 8.86 4.05
C ARG A 196 0.89 8.30 3.06
N HIS A 197 0.39 7.10 3.33
CA HIS A 197 -0.63 6.40 2.58
C HIS A 197 -1.43 5.51 3.54
N MET A 198 -2.65 5.16 3.18
CA MET A 198 -3.48 4.25 3.98
C MET A 198 -4.26 3.30 3.07
N HIS A 199 -4.44 2.07 3.52
CA HIS A 199 -5.37 1.12 2.94
C HIS A 199 -6.57 0.92 3.88
N LEU A 200 -7.71 0.67 3.30
CA LEU A 200 -8.98 0.52 3.99
C LEU A 200 -9.89 -0.42 3.21
N ASN A 201 -10.27 -1.50 3.83
CA ASN A 201 -11.31 -2.42 3.40
C ASN A 201 -12.20 -2.77 4.58
N ASP A 202 -13.18 -3.64 4.40
CA ASP A 202 -13.98 -4.13 5.53
C ASP A 202 -13.77 -5.64 5.71
N ASN A 203 -13.95 -6.09 6.94
CA ASN A 203 -13.79 -7.49 7.30
C ASN A 203 -14.65 -7.87 8.52
N ASP A 204 -14.60 -9.14 8.92
CA ASP A 204 -15.34 -9.68 10.06
C ASP A 204 -14.59 -9.57 11.41
N LEU A 205 -13.44 -8.87 11.45
CA LEU A 205 -12.47 -8.78 12.56
C LEU A 205 -11.81 -10.14 12.91
N ILE A 206 -11.82 -11.08 11.96
CA ILE A 206 -11.18 -12.40 12.08
C ILE A 206 -10.32 -12.69 10.87
N SER A 207 -10.82 -12.38 9.68
CA SER A 207 -10.22 -12.71 8.39
C SER A 207 -10.11 -11.48 7.52
N ASP A 208 -9.04 -11.38 6.77
CA ASP A 208 -8.84 -10.33 5.78
C ASP A 208 -9.68 -10.60 4.53
N LEU A 209 -10.90 -10.02 4.49
CA LEU A 209 -11.93 -10.37 3.51
C LEU A 209 -12.06 -9.38 2.35
N HIS A 210 -11.47 -8.21 2.44
CA HIS A 210 -11.62 -7.13 1.45
C HIS A 210 -13.09 -6.90 1.03
N LEU A 211 -13.97 -6.76 2.03
CA LEU A 211 -15.37 -6.41 1.82
C LEU A 211 -15.49 -4.90 1.51
N ALA A 212 -16.59 -4.51 0.87
CA ALA A 212 -16.88 -3.09 0.70
C ALA A 212 -17.11 -2.43 2.07
N ALA A 213 -16.75 -1.16 2.20
CA ALA A 213 -16.94 -0.41 3.43
C ALA A 213 -18.41 -0.43 3.85
N GLY A 214 -18.66 -0.81 5.10
CA GLY A 214 -19.98 -1.00 5.68
C GLY A 214 -20.59 -2.38 5.53
N ASP A 215 -19.92 -3.32 4.85
CA ASP A 215 -20.38 -4.72 4.70
C ASP A 215 -19.83 -5.66 5.80
N GLY A 216 -18.92 -5.19 6.63
CA GLY A 216 -18.27 -5.96 7.69
C GLY A 216 -18.43 -5.33 9.08
N ASN A 217 -17.39 -5.42 9.90
CA ASN A 217 -17.41 -5.02 11.30
C ASN A 217 -16.39 -3.92 11.65
N ILE A 218 -15.72 -3.32 10.67
CA ILE A 218 -14.77 -2.23 10.89
C ILE A 218 -15.50 -0.97 11.39
N ASP A 219 -14.98 -0.36 12.44
CA ASP A 219 -15.49 0.91 12.96
C ASP A 219 -14.95 2.11 12.18
N TYR A 220 -15.67 2.52 11.16
CA TYR A 220 -15.31 3.65 10.29
C TYR A 220 -15.48 5.02 10.97
N VAL A 221 -16.34 5.13 11.96
CA VAL A 221 -16.46 6.36 12.78
C VAL A 221 -15.17 6.54 13.56
N LYS A 222 -14.72 5.50 14.23
CA LYS A 222 -13.43 5.49 14.93
C LYS A 222 -12.25 5.77 13.99
N PHE A 223 -12.24 5.17 12.78
CA PHE A 223 -11.23 5.45 11.77
C PHE A 223 -11.14 6.95 11.44
N LYS A 224 -12.30 7.57 11.16
CA LYS A 224 -12.40 9.00 10.87
C LYS A 224 -11.91 9.85 12.05
N ASP A 225 -12.37 9.56 13.27
CA ASP A 225 -11.95 10.26 14.47
C ASP A 225 -10.42 10.17 14.68
N LEU A 226 -9.81 9.00 14.43
CA LEU A 226 -8.36 8.81 14.53
C LEU A 226 -7.60 9.57 13.47
N THR A 227 -8.05 9.54 12.20
CA THR A 227 -7.40 10.29 11.12
C THR A 227 -7.45 11.81 11.36
N GLU A 228 -8.55 12.32 11.89
CA GLU A 228 -8.69 13.73 12.28
C GLU A 228 -7.84 14.08 13.51
N LYS A 229 -7.90 13.25 14.56
CA LYS A 229 -7.15 13.46 15.81
C LYS A 229 -5.65 13.52 15.61
N TYR A 230 -5.12 12.67 14.74
CA TYR A 230 -3.68 12.56 14.51
C TYR A 230 -3.20 13.30 13.24
N ASP A 231 -4.11 14.03 12.57
CA ASP A 231 -3.84 14.83 11.37
C ASP A 231 -2.99 14.06 10.33
N THR A 232 -3.40 12.81 10.07
CA THR A 232 -2.67 11.95 9.15
C THR A 232 -2.83 12.43 7.72
N GLU A 233 -1.71 12.70 7.07
CA GLU A 233 -1.67 13.10 5.67
C GLU A 233 -1.54 11.85 4.77
N GLY A 234 -2.22 11.86 3.64
CA GLY A 234 -2.10 10.80 2.65
C GLY A 234 -3.41 10.53 1.91
N ARG A 235 -3.30 9.70 0.88
CA ARG A 235 -4.48 9.12 0.24
C ARG A 235 -4.90 7.86 0.97
N ILE A 236 -6.17 7.54 0.86
CA ILE A 236 -6.77 6.34 1.42
C ILE A 236 -7.26 5.50 0.25
N LEU A 237 -6.62 4.38 0.02
CA LEU A 237 -7.11 3.37 -0.90
C LEU A 237 -8.30 2.65 -0.27
N LEU A 238 -9.41 2.61 -0.99
CA LEU A 238 -10.47 1.64 -0.72
C LEU A 238 -10.06 0.33 -1.40
N GLU A 239 -9.45 -0.57 -0.63
CA GLU A 239 -8.80 -1.75 -1.14
C GLU A 239 -9.78 -2.89 -1.37
N VAL A 240 -10.60 -2.71 -2.40
CA VAL A 240 -11.63 -3.67 -2.81
C VAL A 240 -11.59 -3.88 -4.31
N ASN A 241 -11.84 -5.11 -4.75
CA ASN A 241 -11.89 -5.46 -6.15
C ASN A 241 -13.31 -5.33 -6.72
N GLY A 242 -13.41 -4.75 -7.91
CA GLY A 242 -14.64 -4.61 -8.66
C GLY A 242 -15.39 -3.29 -8.42
N ILE A 243 -16.00 -2.80 -9.50
CA ILE A 243 -16.62 -1.48 -9.57
C ILE A 243 -17.75 -1.29 -8.55
N ASP A 244 -18.57 -2.31 -8.32
CA ASP A 244 -19.70 -2.25 -7.40
C ASP A 244 -19.26 -2.07 -5.94
N LYS A 245 -18.21 -2.80 -5.51
CA LYS A 245 -17.64 -2.65 -4.18
C LYS A 245 -16.98 -1.28 -4.02
N ALA A 246 -16.21 -0.83 -5.01
CA ALA A 246 -15.56 0.47 -5.00
C ALA A 246 -16.59 1.61 -4.89
N ARG A 247 -17.66 1.57 -5.68
CA ARG A 247 -18.75 2.56 -5.61
C ARG A 247 -19.42 2.59 -4.24
N ARG A 248 -19.86 1.43 -3.74
CA ARG A 248 -20.54 1.34 -2.42
C ARG A 248 -19.63 1.85 -1.30
N SER A 249 -18.34 1.52 -1.35
CA SER A 249 -17.37 1.99 -0.37
C SER A 249 -17.22 3.51 -0.40
N LEU A 250 -17.11 4.12 -1.59
CA LEU A 250 -17.03 5.59 -1.72
C LEU A 250 -18.29 6.27 -1.24
N GLU A 251 -19.48 5.76 -1.59
CA GLU A 251 -20.77 6.28 -1.16
C GLU A 251 -20.93 6.18 0.36
N TYR A 252 -20.57 5.04 0.95
CA TYR A 252 -20.61 4.84 2.39
C TYR A 252 -19.68 5.84 3.12
N MET A 253 -18.43 5.94 2.69
CA MET A 253 -17.47 6.87 3.30
C MET A 253 -17.86 8.34 3.12
N ALA A 254 -18.56 8.70 2.05
CA ALA A 254 -19.08 10.03 1.84
C ALA A 254 -20.28 10.35 2.73
N SER A 255 -20.95 9.34 3.27
CA SER A 255 -22.12 9.48 4.18
C SER A 255 -21.75 9.65 5.65
N LEU A 256 -20.50 9.36 6.04
CA LEU A 256 -19.94 9.53 7.38
C LEU A 256 -19.48 11.00 7.61
#